data_48cf4e06c0070046d23f585205152ac5
#
_entry.id   48cf4e06c0070046d23f585205152ac5
#
_cell.length_a   1.000
_cell.length_b   1.000
_cell.length_c   1.000
_cell.angle_alpha   90.00
_cell.angle_beta   90.00
_cell.angle_gamma   90.00
#
_symmetry.space_group_name_H-M   'P 1'
#
loop_
_entity.id
_entity.type
_entity.pdbx_description
1 polymer ?
#
loop_
_entity_poly.entity_id
_entity_poly.type
_entity_poly.pdbx_seq_one_letter_code
_entity_poly.pdbx_strand_id
1 'polypeptide(L)'
;MSRALDRIRKIAAATPRRLLLAEAGDPRVVGAAAKIAREGLAKVALVGVPDEARATARKADVTPGAVELLDSRDAALVARTRAVLTAARGSRLGESDLARYAADPVFQAAVLVKEGDADTYVAGAVRTTADVLRAALWLIGLAPGVKSVSSFFLMIMPGSGAQPERVFTFADCGVLPDPTA
;
A
#
# COMPACT_ATOMS: atom_id res chain seq x y z
N MET A 1 -21.57 14.68 0.26
CA MET A 1 -20.56 13.66 0.58
C MET A 1 -21.21 12.29 0.46
N SER A 2 -20.44 11.27 0.09
CA SER A 2 -20.96 9.91 -0.06
C SER A 2 -21.16 9.25 1.31
N ARG A 3 -22.36 8.71 1.58
CA ARG A 3 -22.66 7.97 2.82
C ARG A 3 -21.78 6.73 2.97
N ALA A 4 -21.48 6.05 1.86
CA ALA A 4 -20.61 4.87 1.86
C ALA A 4 -19.18 5.23 2.27
N LEU A 5 -18.61 6.29 1.70
CA LEU A 5 -17.27 6.76 2.07
C LEU A 5 -17.22 7.26 3.52
N ASP A 6 -18.23 7.97 3.99
CA ASP A 6 -18.31 8.44 5.36
C ASP A 6 -18.39 7.28 6.35
N ARG A 7 -19.13 6.20 5.99
CA ARG A 7 -19.18 4.98 6.79
C ARG A 7 -17.81 4.28 6.85
N ILE A 8 -17.12 4.14 5.70
CA ILE A 8 -15.78 3.54 5.65
C ILE A 8 -14.80 4.32 6.52
N ARG A 9 -14.78 5.66 6.41
CA ARG A 9 -13.93 6.52 7.23
C ARG A 9 -14.22 6.41 8.72
N LYS A 10 -15.49 6.36 9.12
CA LYS A 10 -15.88 6.17 10.52
C LYS A 10 -15.38 4.84 11.08
N ILE A 11 -15.50 3.75 10.30
CA ILE A 11 -14.99 2.44 10.70
C ILE A 11 -13.46 2.48 10.82
N ALA A 12 -12.76 3.07 9.86
CA ALA A 12 -11.31 3.18 9.90
C ALA A 12 -10.84 4.00 11.12
N ALA A 13 -11.47 5.15 11.39
CA ALA A 13 -11.13 6.00 12.52
C ALA A 13 -11.43 5.37 13.88
N ALA A 14 -12.43 4.47 13.97
CA ALA A 14 -12.77 3.77 15.22
C ALA A 14 -11.70 2.75 15.64
N THR A 15 -10.94 2.20 14.69
CA THR A 15 -9.87 1.22 14.96
C THR A 15 -8.71 1.48 14.01
N PRO A 16 -7.91 2.56 14.26
CA PRO A 16 -6.84 2.96 13.36
C PRO A 16 -5.78 1.86 13.24
N ARG A 17 -5.62 1.33 12.04
CA ARG A 17 -4.62 0.33 11.68
C ARG A 17 -3.31 0.99 11.29
N ARG A 18 -2.19 0.24 11.36
CA ARG A 18 -0.90 0.70 10.87
C ARG A 18 -0.83 0.50 9.35
N LEU A 19 -0.80 1.62 8.63
CA LEU A 19 -0.78 1.69 7.18
C LEU A 19 0.59 2.16 6.69
N LEU A 20 1.19 1.41 5.77
CA LEU A 20 2.40 1.84 5.08
C LEU A 20 2.04 2.37 3.70
N LEU A 21 2.58 3.53 3.35
CA LEU A 21 2.53 4.05 2.00
C LEU A 21 3.95 4.01 1.43
N ALA A 22 4.16 3.17 0.42
CA ALA A 22 5.40 3.17 -0.35
C ALA A 22 5.45 4.37 -1.31
N GLU A 23 6.57 4.59 -1.98
CA GLU A 23 6.75 5.64 -2.99
C GLU A 23 6.71 7.07 -2.40
N ALA A 24 7.40 7.25 -1.26
CA ALA A 24 7.44 8.52 -0.51
C ALA A 24 7.99 9.73 -1.31
N GLY A 25 8.55 9.53 -2.49
CA GLY A 25 8.94 10.59 -3.43
C GLY A 25 7.78 11.18 -4.26
N ASP A 26 6.59 10.57 -4.24
CA ASP A 26 5.43 11.06 -5.02
C ASP A 26 4.58 12.03 -4.19
N PRO A 27 4.25 13.23 -4.72
CA PRO A 27 3.49 14.25 -3.98
C PRO A 27 2.06 13.80 -3.63
N ARG A 28 1.46 12.91 -4.43
CA ARG A 28 0.12 12.35 -4.15
C ARG A 28 0.16 11.46 -2.91
N VAL A 29 1.24 10.66 -2.79
CA VAL A 29 1.43 9.73 -1.65
C VAL A 29 1.71 10.52 -0.37
N VAL A 30 2.59 11.52 -0.43
CA VAL A 30 2.90 12.40 0.72
C VAL A 30 1.65 13.18 1.16
N GLY A 31 0.89 13.72 0.20
CA GLY A 31 -0.36 14.42 0.49
C GLY A 31 -1.43 13.51 1.12
N ALA A 32 -1.53 12.26 0.63
CA ALA A 32 -2.44 11.26 1.20
C ALA A 32 -2.03 10.90 2.63
N ALA A 33 -0.73 10.68 2.90
CA ALA A 33 -0.22 10.39 4.23
C ALA A 33 -0.58 11.49 5.25
N ALA A 34 -0.32 12.74 4.90
CA ALA A 34 -0.65 13.88 5.74
C ALA A 34 -2.16 14.01 6.02
N LYS A 35 -2.99 13.76 5.00
CA LYS A 35 -4.44 13.77 5.13
C LYS A 35 -4.95 12.65 6.04
N ILE A 36 -4.47 11.42 5.84
CA ILE A 36 -4.83 10.25 6.66
C ILE A 36 -4.47 10.47 8.13
N ALA A 37 -3.25 10.98 8.40
CA ALA A 37 -2.79 11.30 9.75
C ALA A 37 -3.66 12.37 10.41
N ARG A 38 -3.95 13.47 9.69
CA ARG A 38 -4.78 14.57 10.19
C ARG A 38 -6.22 14.14 10.47
N GLU A 39 -6.79 13.27 9.66
CA GLU A 39 -8.15 12.76 9.82
C GLU A 39 -8.23 11.56 10.81
N GLY A 40 -7.08 11.08 11.33
CA GLY A 40 -7.03 9.97 12.27
C GLY A 40 -7.52 8.64 11.70
N LEU A 41 -7.45 8.46 10.38
CA LEU A 41 -7.99 7.27 9.70
C LEU A 41 -7.09 6.04 9.88
N ALA A 42 -5.78 6.23 10.02
CA ALA A 42 -4.79 5.20 10.24
C ALA A 42 -3.54 5.76 10.93
N LYS A 43 -2.75 4.88 11.54
CA LYS A 43 -1.37 5.17 11.94
C LYS A 43 -0.50 5.01 10.71
N VAL A 44 -0.24 6.10 10.00
CA VAL A 44 0.40 6.06 8.69
C VAL A 44 1.91 6.25 8.80
N ALA A 45 2.66 5.45 8.04
CA ALA A 45 4.09 5.62 7.81
C ALA A 45 4.39 5.65 6.31
N LEU A 46 5.36 6.48 5.91
CA LEU A 46 5.91 6.51 4.56
C LEU A 46 7.17 5.63 4.52
N VAL A 47 7.27 4.75 3.52
CA VAL A 47 8.47 3.96 3.24
C VAL A 47 9.17 4.53 2.02
N GLY A 48 10.42 4.93 2.17
CA GLY A 48 11.19 5.54 1.10
C GLY A 48 12.39 6.32 1.61
N VAL A 49 12.98 7.16 0.78
CA VAL A 49 14.12 8.01 1.14
C VAL A 49 13.62 9.25 1.88
N PRO A 50 14.00 9.46 3.16
CA PRO A 50 13.44 10.55 3.98
C PRO A 50 13.66 11.95 3.41
N ASP A 51 14.83 12.20 2.81
CA ASP A 51 15.13 13.51 2.23
C ASP A 51 14.27 13.80 0.99
N GLU A 52 13.99 12.79 0.17
CA GLU A 52 13.08 12.90 -0.96
C GLU A 52 11.64 13.16 -0.47
N ALA A 53 11.19 12.42 0.53
CA ALA A 53 9.87 12.63 1.13
C ALA A 53 9.70 14.04 1.69
N ARG A 54 10.72 14.54 2.43
CA ARG A 54 10.71 15.90 2.97
C ARG A 54 10.77 16.96 1.87
N ALA A 55 11.58 16.74 0.82
CA ALA A 55 11.65 17.65 -0.32
C ALA A 55 10.31 17.71 -1.08
N THR A 56 9.68 16.56 -1.28
CA THR A 56 8.37 16.46 -1.92
C THR A 56 7.28 17.13 -1.10
N ALA A 57 7.26 16.93 0.22
CA ALA A 57 6.35 17.61 1.13
C ALA A 57 6.47 19.15 1.06
N ARG A 58 7.70 19.67 1.07
CA ARG A 58 7.95 21.12 0.92
C ARG A 58 7.45 21.67 -0.41
N LYS A 59 7.72 20.97 -1.52
CA LYS A 59 7.28 21.39 -2.87
C LYS A 59 5.76 21.37 -3.02
N ALA A 60 5.09 20.47 -2.35
CA ALA A 60 3.64 20.31 -2.39
C ALA A 60 2.91 21.17 -1.33
N ASP A 61 3.64 21.97 -0.55
CA ASP A 61 3.12 22.74 0.60
C ASP A 61 2.32 21.86 1.57
N VAL A 62 2.84 20.65 1.82
CA VAL A 62 2.24 19.68 2.73
C VAL A 62 3.07 19.61 4.01
N THR A 63 2.43 19.83 5.15
CA THR A 63 3.04 19.52 6.45
C THR A 63 2.73 18.07 6.81
N PRO A 64 3.72 17.16 6.85
CA PRO A 64 3.47 15.75 7.11
C PRO A 64 2.86 15.46 8.50
N GLY A 65 2.97 16.40 9.44
CA GLY A 65 2.45 16.22 10.80
C GLY A 65 3.12 15.03 11.50
N ALA A 66 2.30 14.15 12.06
CA ALA A 66 2.73 12.94 12.78
C ALA A 66 2.98 11.73 11.86
N VAL A 67 3.38 11.95 10.60
CA VAL A 67 3.70 10.86 9.67
C VAL A 67 5.11 10.33 9.95
N GLU A 68 5.19 9.05 10.28
CA GLU A 68 6.46 8.34 10.45
C GLU A 68 7.17 8.17 9.09
N LEU A 69 8.49 8.29 9.06
CA LEU A 69 9.31 8.02 7.87
C LEU A 69 10.21 6.82 8.13
N LEU A 70 10.03 5.76 7.37
CA LEU A 70 10.87 4.57 7.36
C LEU A 70 11.88 4.69 6.22
N ASP A 71 13.16 4.83 6.55
CA ASP A 71 14.22 4.97 5.53
C ASP A 71 14.43 3.65 4.79
N SER A 72 14.13 3.63 3.50
CA SER A 72 14.34 2.46 2.64
C SER A 72 15.83 2.10 2.45
N ARG A 73 16.74 2.98 2.84
CA ARG A 73 18.21 2.74 2.80
C ARG A 73 18.73 2.21 4.12
N ASP A 74 17.88 2.10 5.15
CA ASP A 74 18.30 1.55 6.43
C ASP A 74 18.84 0.12 6.24
N ALA A 75 20.09 -0.09 6.68
CA ALA A 75 20.81 -1.34 6.45
C ALA A 75 20.11 -2.54 7.12
N ALA A 76 19.46 -2.34 8.26
CA ALA A 76 18.73 -3.40 8.96
C ALA A 76 17.46 -3.77 8.19
N LEU A 77 16.72 -2.77 7.69
CA LEU A 77 15.53 -3.01 6.87
C LEU A 77 15.88 -3.68 5.54
N VAL A 78 16.94 -3.26 4.87
CA VAL A 78 17.44 -3.89 3.64
C VAL A 78 17.87 -5.32 3.89
N ALA A 79 18.65 -5.59 4.95
CA ALA A 79 19.09 -6.94 5.30
C ALA A 79 17.91 -7.85 5.64
N ARG A 80 16.94 -7.36 6.40
CA ARG A 80 15.70 -8.05 6.75
C ARG A 80 14.90 -8.41 5.50
N THR A 81 14.68 -7.44 4.62
CA THR A 81 13.95 -7.66 3.36
C THR A 81 14.65 -8.69 2.48
N ARG A 82 15.99 -8.62 2.40
CA ARG A 82 16.80 -9.59 1.69
C ARG A 82 16.63 -11.01 2.24
N ALA A 83 16.68 -11.16 3.56
CA ALA A 83 16.51 -12.48 4.22
C ALA A 83 15.14 -13.09 3.91
N VAL A 84 14.07 -12.31 4.01
CA VAL A 84 12.70 -12.77 3.70
C VAL A 84 12.54 -13.12 2.22
N LEU A 85 13.10 -12.32 1.31
CA LEU A 85 13.12 -12.61 -0.12
C LEU A 85 13.88 -13.91 -0.44
N THR A 86 15.05 -14.11 0.18
CA THR A 86 15.83 -15.33 0.01
C THR A 86 15.06 -16.55 0.49
N ALA A 87 14.41 -16.48 1.64
CA ALA A 87 13.57 -17.56 2.16
C ALA A 87 12.38 -17.87 1.26
N ALA A 88 11.75 -16.83 0.69
CA ALA A 88 10.55 -16.99 -0.15
C ALA A 88 10.87 -17.46 -1.59
N ARG A 89 12.00 -17.07 -2.15
CA ARG A 89 12.33 -17.27 -3.57
C ARG A 89 13.55 -18.17 -3.82
N GLY A 90 14.44 -18.33 -2.85
CA GLY A 90 15.64 -19.14 -2.96
C GLY A 90 16.49 -18.78 -4.18
N SER A 91 16.97 -19.80 -4.90
CA SER A 91 17.80 -19.65 -6.10
C SER A 91 17.06 -19.10 -7.34
N ARG A 92 15.74 -18.81 -7.24
CA ARG A 92 14.96 -18.23 -8.35
C ARG A 92 15.25 -16.74 -8.57
N LEU A 93 15.96 -16.10 -7.65
CA LEU A 93 16.44 -14.72 -7.78
C LEU A 93 17.95 -14.71 -7.85
N GLY A 94 18.49 -14.08 -8.89
CA GLY A 94 19.90 -13.74 -8.96
C GLY A 94 20.29 -12.69 -7.94
N GLU A 95 21.58 -12.58 -7.63
CA GLU A 95 22.10 -11.68 -6.60
C GLU A 95 21.75 -10.20 -6.87
N SER A 96 21.83 -9.76 -8.12
CA SER A 96 21.49 -8.39 -8.53
C SER A 96 20.01 -8.06 -8.34
N ASP A 97 19.11 -9.00 -8.67
CA ASP A 97 17.68 -8.83 -8.45
C ASP A 97 17.34 -8.84 -6.97
N LEU A 98 17.97 -9.72 -6.21
CA LEU A 98 17.79 -9.80 -4.77
C LEU A 98 18.19 -8.48 -4.09
N ALA A 99 19.35 -7.90 -4.46
CA ALA A 99 19.79 -6.61 -3.94
C ALA A 99 18.82 -5.48 -4.32
N ARG A 100 18.37 -5.46 -5.58
CA ARG A 100 17.41 -4.46 -6.09
C ARG A 100 16.08 -4.51 -5.35
N TYR A 101 15.48 -5.70 -5.18
CA TYR A 101 14.21 -5.85 -4.48
C TYR A 101 14.33 -5.61 -2.97
N ALA A 102 15.47 -5.95 -2.37
CA ALA A 102 15.71 -5.70 -0.95
C ALA A 102 15.76 -4.19 -0.61
N ALA A 103 16.21 -3.36 -1.55
CA ALA A 103 16.26 -1.90 -1.41
C ALA A 103 14.96 -1.20 -1.89
N ASP A 104 14.00 -1.95 -2.43
CA ASP A 104 12.76 -1.38 -2.99
C ASP A 104 11.71 -1.14 -1.89
N PRO A 105 11.20 0.11 -1.72
CA PRO A 105 10.22 0.46 -0.70
C PRO A 105 8.93 -0.39 -0.74
N VAL A 106 8.50 -0.82 -1.94
CA VAL A 106 7.28 -1.64 -2.07
C VAL A 106 7.51 -3.04 -1.50
N PHE A 107 8.67 -3.64 -1.75
CA PHE A 107 9.05 -4.93 -1.17
C PHE A 107 9.29 -4.84 0.33
N GLN A 108 9.92 -3.77 0.81
CA GLN A 108 10.10 -3.50 2.23
C GLN A 108 8.77 -3.37 2.96
N ALA A 109 7.82 -2.60 2.39
CA ALA A 109 6.47 -2.49 2.94
C ALA A 109 5.75 -3.84 3.02
N ALA A 110 5.88 -4.68 1.97
CA ALA A 110 5.30 -6.01 1.97
C ALA A 110 5.91 -6.93 3.04
N VAL A 111 7.23 -6.83 3.30
CA VAL A 111 7.90 -7.56 4.38
C VAL A 111 7.39 -7.13 5.74
N LEU A 112 7.28 -5.83 5.99
CA LEU A 112 6.77 -5.29 7.26
C LEU A 112 5.33 -5.75 7.54
N VAL A 113 4.49 -5.84 6.51
CA VAL A 113 3.14 -6.40 6.64
C VAL A 113 3.18 -7.90 6.90
N LYS A 114 4.01 -8.67 6.16
CA LYS A 114 4.17 -10.12 6.37
C LYS A 114 4.56 -10.47 7.79
N GLU A 115 5.44 -9.68 8.40
CA GLU A 115 5.99 -9.94 9.74
C GLU A 115 5.15 -9.31 10.86
N GLY A 116 4.05 -8.62 10.51
CA GLY A 116 3.10 -8.08 11.48
C GLY A 116 3.49 -6.72 12.07
N ASP A 117 4.52 -6.07 11.53
CA ASP A 117 4.90 -4.70 11.93
C ASP A 117 3.92 -3.66 11.39
N ALA A 118 3.13 -4.02 10.38
CA ALA A 118 2.04 -3.21 9.86
C ALA A 118 0.86 -4.09 9.47
N ASP A 119 -0.34 -3.50 9.45
CA ASP A 119 -1.57 -4.22 9.08
C ASP A 119 -1.75 -4.29 7.56
N THR A 120 -1.28 -3.28 6.84
CA THR A 120 -1.44 -3.17 5.38
C THR A 120 -0.47 -2.18 4.76
N TYR A 121 -0.32 -2.27 3.43
CA TYR A 121 0.39 -1.25 2.67
C TYR A 121 -0.39 -0.88 1.40
N VAL A 122 -0.13 0.33 0.89
CA VAL A 122 -0.64 0.82 -0.39
C VAL A 122 0.54 1.32 -1.22
N ALA A 123 0.55 0.90 -2.48
CA ALA A 123 1.55 1.26 -3.48
C ALA A 123 0.90 1.35 -4.87
N GLY A 124 1.66 1.77 -5.88
CA GLY A 124 1.20 1.84 -7.28
C GLY A 124 0.86 3.25 -7.74
N ALA A 125 1.31 4.28 -7.04
CA ALA A 125 1.25 5.66 -7.55
C ALA A 125 2.24 5.88 -8.71
N VAL A 126 3.39 5.20 -8.66
CA VAL A 126 4.47 5.24 -9.66
C VAL A 126 4.75 3.84 -10.22
N ARG A 127 4.71 2.82 -9.37
CA ARG A 127 4.96 1.43 -9.75
C ARG A 127 3.81 0.84 -10.55
N THR A 128 4.13 -0.11 -11.43
CA THR A 128 3.13 -0.84 -12.18
C THR A 128 2.32 -1.79 -11.28
N THR A 129 1.12 -2.14 -11.70
CA THR A 129 0.31 -3.17 -11.03
C THR A 129 1.08 -4.48 -10.89
N ALA A 130 1.85 -4.87 -11.91
CA ALA A 130 2.66 -6.09 -11.89
C ALA A 130 3.73 -6.06 -10.80
N ASP A 131 4.38 -4.92 -10.54
CA ASP A 131 5.39 -4.79 -9.49
C ASP A 131 4.78 -4.89 -8.09
N VAL A 132 3.63 -4.24 -7.87
CA VAL A 132 2.90 -4.30 -6.60
C VAL A 132 2.40 -5.72 -6.32
N LEU A 133 1.79 -6.37 -7.31
CA LEU A 133 1.32 -7.75 -7.20
C LEU A 133 2.48 -8.72 -6.97
N ARG A 134 3.62 -8.50 -7.62
CA ARG A 134 4.81 -9.33 -7.43
C ARG A 134 5.28 -9.30 -5.97
N ALA A 135 5.38 -8.11 -5.36
CA ALA A 135 5.75 -7.97 -3.96
C ALA A 135 4.74 -8.68 -3.04
N ALA A 136 3.44 -8.46 -3.26
CA ALA A 136 2.38 -9.09 -2.47
C ALA A 136 2.40 -10.61 -2.59
N LEU A 137 2.44 -11.16 -3.80
CA LEU A 137 2.40 -12.60 -4.04
C LEU A 137 3.67 -13.32 -3.56
N TRP A 138 4.83 -12.69 -3.70
CA TRP A 138 6.09 -13.32 -3.29
C TRP A 138 6.30 -13.33 -1.79
N LEU A 139 5.82 -12.31 -1.10
CA LEU A 139 6.12 -12.07 0.31
C LEU A 139 4.94 -12.39 1.23
N ILE A 140 3.76 -11.89 0.92
CA ILE A 140 2.56 -12.12 1.72
C ILE A 140 1.89 -13.44 1.31
N GLY A 141 1.76 -13.68 0.00
CA GLY A 141 1.13 -14.88 -0.55
C GLY A 141 -0.39 -14.80 -0.57
N LEU A 142 -1.01 -15.93 -0.89
CA LEU A 142 -2.46 -16.10 -0.90
C LEU A 142 -2.95 -16.59 0.46
N ALA A 143 -4.17 -16.24 0.84
CA ALA A 143 -4.81 -16.81 2.02
C ALA A 143 -5.00 -18.34 1.86
N PRO A 144 -5.02 -19.11 2.96
CA PRO A 144 -5.27 -20.54 2.90
C PRO A 144 -6.54 -20.89 2.13
N GLY A 145 -6.45 -21.82 1.18
CA GLY A 145 -7.58 -22.24 0.34
C GLY A 145 -7.88 -21.34 -0.86
N VAL A 146 -7.27 -20.18 -0.96
CA VAL A 146 -7.40 -19.28 -2.12
C VAL A 146 -6.43 -19.68 -3.22
N LYS A 147 -6.91 -19.81 -4.45
CA LYS A 147 -6.10 -20.26 -5.61
C LYS A 147 -5.56 -19.12 -6.45
N SER A 148 -6.21 -17.94 -6.42
CA SER A 148 -5.85 -16.80 -7.25
C SER A 148 -6.13 -15.47 -6.55
N VAL A 149 -5.42 -14.42 -6.97
CA VAL A 149 -5.74 -13.03 -6.59
C VAL A 149 -6.88 -12.54 -7.47
N SER A 150 -7.80 -11.81 -6.88
CA SER A 150 -8.81 -11.06 -7.61
C SER A 150 -8.77 -9.59 -7.21
N SER A 151 -9.16 -8.73 -8.13
CA SER A 151 -9.27 -7.29 -7.91
C SER A 151 -10.73 -6.84 -7.93
N PHE A 152 -11.04 -5.74 -7.24
CA PHE A 152 -12.37 -5.17 -7.31
C PHE A 152 -12.35 -3.64 -7.27
N PHE A 153 -13.39 -3.04 -7.87
CA PHE A 153 -13.73 -1.64 -7.67
C PHE A 153 -15.00 -1.51 -6.84
N LEU A 154 -14.94 -0.61 -5.86
CA LEU A 154 -16.14 -0.15 -5.17
C LEU A 154 -16.65 1.08 -5.92
N MET A 155 -17.71 0.89 -6.73
CA MET A 155 -18.30 1.95 -7.53
C MET A 155 -19.43 2.60 -6.76
N ILE A 156 -19.27 3.89 -6.47
CA ILE A 156 -20.26 4.67 -5.71
C ILE A 156 -20.93 5.64 -6.67
N MET A 157 -22.21 5.43 -6.96
CA MET A 157 -23.02 6.34 -7.74
C MET A 157 -23.74 7.31 -6.79
N PRO A 158 -23.44 8.62 -6.88
CA PRO A 158 -24.12 9.62 -6.07
C PRO A 158 -25.63 9.57 -6.28
N GLY A 159 -26.39 9.79 -5.22
CA GLY A 159 -27.82 9.98 -5.33
C GLY A 159 -28.15 11.28 -6.09
N SER A 160 -29.27 11.30 -6.81
CA SER A 160 -29.77 12.45 -7.55
C SER A 160 -31.29 12.57 -7.36
N GLY A 161 -31.75 13.73 -6.92
CA GLY A 161 -33.16 13.97 -6.63
C GLY A 161 -33.71 12.99 -5.59
N ALA A 162 -34.74 12.22 -5.93
CA ALA A 162 -35.35 11.20 -5.07
C ALA A 162 -34.58 9.86 -5.06
N GLN A 163 -33.58 9.70 -5.91
CA GLN A 163 -32.82 8.45 -5.99
C GLN A 163 -31.71 8.44 -4.94
N PRO A 164 -31.60 7.38 -4.09
CA PRO A 164 -30.56 7.24 -3.12
C PRO A 164 -29.20 6.93 -3.77
N GLU A 165 -28.11 7.15 -3.01
CA GLU A 165 -26.78 6.67 -3.36
C GLU A 165 -26.80 5.14 -3.54
N ARG A 166 -26.19 4.65 -4.60
CA ARG A 166 -26.03 3.22 -4.89
C ARG A 166 -24.56 2.83 -4.89
N VAL A 167 -24.26 1.66 -4.33
CA VAL A 167 -22.91 1.11 -4.25
C VAL A 167 -22.89 -0.24 -4.95
N PHE A 168 -21.92 -0.42 -5.84
CA PHE A 168 -21.69 -1.66 -6.56
C PHE A 168 -20.26 -2.12 -6.36
N THR A 169 -20.07 -3.43 -6.30
CA THR A 169 -18.76 -4.06 -6.37
C THR A 169 -18.60 -4.70 -7.74
N PHE A 170 -17.60 -4.26 -8.50
CA PHE A 170 -17.19 -4.90 -9.74
C PHE A 170 -15.93 -5.71 -9.50
N ALA A 171 -15.93 -7.01 -9.80
CA ALA A 171 -14.82 -7.94 -9.69
C ALA A 171 -14.94 -9.03 -10.80
N ASP A 172 -13.87 -9.53 -11.41
CA ASP A 172 -12.50 -9.01 -11.32
C ASP A 172 -12.33 -7.81 -12.24
N CYS A 173 -11.45 -6.86 -11.87
CA CYS A 173 -11.29 -5.60 -12.61
C CYS A 173 -9.98 -5.51 -13.40
N GLY A 174 -9.08 -6.47 -13.31
CA GLY A 174 -7.83 -6.36 -14.04
C GLY A 174 -6.68 -7.27 -13.62
N VAL A 175 -6.97 -8.38 -12.95
CA VAL A 175 -5.95 -9.39 -12.60
C VAL A 175 -6.16 -10.67 -13.37
N LEU A 176 -7.40 -11.16 -13.44
CA LEU A 176 -7.75 -12.39 -14.16
C LEU A 176 -8.49 -12.04 -15.45
N PRO A 177 -8.00 -12.51 -16.62
CA PRO A 177 -8.66 -12.27 -17.91
C PRO A 177 -10.05 -12.94 -18.02
N ASP A 178 -10.21 -14.10 -17.36
CA ASP A 178 -11.45 -14.89 -17.36
C ASP A 178 -11.70 -15.42 -15.93
N PRO A 179 -12.26 -14.58 -15.05
CA PRO A 179 -12.51 -14.98 -13.68
C PRO A 179 -13.69 -15.93 -13.56
N THR A 180 -13.52 -17.00 -12.83
CA THR A 180 -14.63 -17.87 -12.41
C THR A 180 -15.37 -17.24 -11.23
N ALA A 181 -16.67 -17.50 -11.14
CA ALA A 181 -17.50 -17.07 -10.02
C ALA A 181 -17.07 -17.71 -8.70
#